data_ae2e0caa9c77bf7a4f9dee96a2b9b26f
#
_entry.id   ae2e0caa9c77bf7a4f9dee96a2b9b26f
#
_cell.length_a   1.000
_cell.length_b   1.000
_cell.length_c   1.000
_cell.angle_alpha   90.00
_cell.angle_beta   90.00
_cell.angle_gamma   90.00
#
_symmetry.space_group_name_H-M   'P 1'
#
loop_
_entity.id
_entity.type
_entity.pdbx_description
1 polymer ?
#
loop_
_entity_poly.entity_id
_entity_poly.type
_entity_poly.pdbx_seq_one_letter_code
_entity_poly.pdbx_strand_id
1 'polypeptide(L)'
;MCRRYAETGLVSVVALLLLAACGSSPPAPEKSEQAAKVEKTAKADKGAKQEVPAAGTADAAAVPVEEPLPPEAVQKFDQAVVHMSAGDAATAEREFRAIAEAYPTYSGPLLNLGILQVKAGHFEDAEKSLRGAVERNANNAQAFNQLGITYRRLGRFKDADSAYQKAVQIDPNYAIAYLNLGVLCDLYLQQPERALEAYERYLSLAGAPDEKVNGWVTEIKKRIGSERSARAE
;
A
#
# COMPACT_ATOMS: atom_id res chain seq x y z
N MET A 1 57.01 35.16 33.89
CA MET A 1 58.16 34.95 32.94
C MET A 1 57.60 34.25 31.73
N CYS A 2 57.34 34.99 30.63
CA CYS A 2 58.08 35.01 29.36
C CYS A 2 58.10 33.63 28.69
N ARG A 3 57.70 33.44 27.47
CA ARG A 3 57.62 34.15 26.17
C ARG A 3 56.82 33.25 25.19
N ARG A 4 55.86 33.77 24.46
CA ARG A 4 55.76 33.96 23.03
C ARG A 4 56.75 33.17 22.13
N TYR A 5 56.23 32.44 21.13
CA TYR A 5 56.55 32.70 19.71
C TYR A 5 55.45 32.04 18.81
N ALA A 6 55.01 32.86 17.88
CA ALA A 6 54.23 32.51 16.71
C ALA A 6 55.21 32.19 15.56
N GLU A 7 54.71 31.48 14.54
CA GLU A 7 55.00 31.61 13.08
C GLU A 7 54.37 30.42 12.38
N THR A 8 53.34 30.60 11.56
CA THR A 8 53.27 30.90 10.12
C THR A 8 53.98 29.90 9.18
N GLY A 9 53.21 29.31 8.26
CA GLY A 9 53.67 28.59 7.06
C GLY A 9 52.52 27.81 6.47
N LEU A 10 51.75 28.32 5.65
CA LEU A 10 51.66 28.52 4.19
C LEU A 10 51.79 27.25 3.35
N VAL A 11 50.68 26.90 2.69
CA VAL A 11 50.47 26.41 1.32
C VAL A 11 50.92 24.98 0.96
N SER A 12 49.91 24.15 0.63
CA SER A 12 49.93 23.49 -0.68
C SER A 12 48.55 23.01 -1.06
N VAL A 13 48.00 23.65 -2.05
CA VAL A 13 46.84 23.25 -2.84
C VAL A 13 47.30 22.09 -3.73
N VAL A 14 46.72 20.91 -3.57
CA VAL A 14 46.74 19.88 -4.62
C VAL A 14 45.32 19.62 -5.00
N ALA A 15 44.91 20.22 -6.09
CA ALA A 15 43.69 19.90 -6.80
C ALA A 15 43.82 18.53 -7.45
N LEU A 16 43.08 17.55 -6.96
CA LEU A 16 42.91 16.28 -7.67
C LEU A 16 41.48 16.26 -8.20
N LEU A 17 41.36 16.57 -9.50
CA LEU A 17 40.18 16.33 -10.31
C LEU A 17 39.96 14.81 -10.43
N LEU A 18 38.98 14.26 -9.72
CA LEU A 18 38.45 12.96 -10.02
C LEU A 18 37.07 13.12 -10.66
N LEU A 19 37.00 12.68 -11.89
CA LEU A 19 35.82 12.58 -12.73
C LEU A 19 34.67 11.87 -11.97
N ALA A 20 33.59 12.61 -11.75
CA ALA A 20 32.33 12.06 -11.29
C ALA A 20 31.68 11.25 -12.42
N ALA A 21 31.70 9.95 -12.30
CA ALA A 21 30.81 9.09 -13.06
C ALA A 21 29.38 9.31 -12.55
N CYS A 22 28.53 9.84 -13.42
CA CYS A 22 27.09 9.95 -13.18
C CYS A 22 26.46 8.55 -13.08
N GLY A 23 26.31 8.08 -11.87
CA GLY A 23 25.39 6.99 -11.54
C GLY A 23 24.10 7.58 -11.02
N SER A 24 23.13 7.78 -11.90
CA SER A 24 21.78 8.21 -11.50
C SER A 24 21.08 7.06 -10.81
N SER A 25 21.11 7.04 -9.48
CA SER A 25 20.20 6.21 -8.70
C SER A 25 18.78 6.75 -8.88
N PRO A 26 17.75 5.89 -9.13
CA PRO A 26 16.38 6.38 -9.18
C PRO A 26 15.98 6.94 -7.82
N PRO A 27 15.22 8.04 -7.77
CA PRO A 27 14.77 8.62 -6.51
C PRO A 27 13.89 7.63 -5.75
N ALA A 28 14.15 7.51 -4.46
CA ALA A 28 13.27 6.80 -3.54
C ALA A 28 11.86 7.40 -3.64
N PRO A 29 10.79 6.59 -3.59
CA PRO A 29 9.45 7.12 -3.69
C PRO A 29 9.16 8.06 -2.51
N GLU A 30 8.89 9.32 -2.84
CA GLU A 30 8.40 10.31 -1.88
C GLU A 30 7.16 9.77 -1.17
N LYS A 31 7.09 10.03 0.13
CA LYS A 31 5.93 9.73 0.98
C LYS A 31 4.70 10.38 0.35
N SER A 32 3.82 9.58 -0.25
CA SER A 32 2.59 10.11 -0.81
C SER A 32 1.65 10.51 0.35
N GLU A 33 1.35 11.79 0.43
CA GLU A 33 0.34 12.37 1.34
C GLU A 33 -1.07 11.78 1.16
N GLN A 34 -1.26 10.96 0.15
CA GLN A 34 -2.56 10.33 -0.15
C GLN A 34 -2.97 9.22 0.82
N ALA A 35 -2.06 8.66 1.63
CA ALA A 35 -2.43 7.69 2.66
C ALA A 35 -3.34 8.28 3.75
N ALA A 36 -3.25 9.58 4.00
CA ALA A 36 -4.04 10.26 5.04
C ALA A 36 -5.50 10.54 4.65
N LYS A 37 -5.85 10.49 3.36
CA LYS A 37 -7.19 10.82 2.87
C LYS A 37 -8.15 9.63 2.85
N VAL A 38 -7.62 8.41 2.92
CA VAL A 38 -8.41 7.16 2.90
C VAL A 38 -9.04 6.84 4.27
N GLU A 39 -8.53 7.44 5.34
CA GLU A 39 -9.04 7.20 6.71
C GLU A 39 -10.46 7.76 6.96
N LYS A 40 -10.95 8.66 6.10
CA LYS A 40 -12.29 9.27 6.31
C LYS A 40 -13.47 8.50 5.72
N THR A 41 -13.24 7.47 4.91
CA THR A 41 -14.32 6.73 4.25
C THR A 41 -14.75 5.46 4.97
N ALA A 42 -14.11 5.09 6.08
CA ALA A 42 -14.49 3.95 6.90
C ALA A 42 -15.70 4.20 7.83
N LYS A 43 -16.37 5.35 7.70
CA LYS A 43 -17.62 5.66 8.39
C LYS A 43 -18.78 5.59 7.42
N ALA A 44 -19.68 4.67 7.69
CA ALA A 44 -21.03 4.51 7.15
C ALA A 44 -21.20 3.67 5.89
N ASP A 45 -21.34 2.37 6.06
CA ASP A 45 -22.38 1.68 5.30
C ASP A 45 -23.39 1.07 6.29
N LYS A 46 -24.48 1.79 6.47
CA LYS A 46 -25.73 1.26 7.03
C LYS A 46 -26.70 1.08 5.87
N GLY A 47 -26.86 -0.17 5.48
CA GLY A 47 -28.13 -0.69 4.96
C GLY A 47 -28.60 -0.16 3.61
N ALA A 48 -28.41 -0.93 2.58
CA ALA A 48 -29.35 -1.04 1.47
C ALA A 48 -29.56 -2.52 1.15
N LYS A 49 -30.76 -3.03 1.42
CA LYS A 49 -31.22 -4.30 0.90
C LYS A 49 -31.33 -4.18 -0.61
N GLN A 50 -30.55 -4.97 -1.31
CA GLN A 50 -30.83 -5.29 -2.72
C GLN A 50 -30.92 -6.80 -2.85
N GLU A 51 -32.13 -7.25 -3.15
CA GLU A 51 -32.42 -8.63 -3.58
C GLU A 51 -31.74 -8.90 -4.92
N VAL A 52 -30.96 -9.96 -4.99
CA VAL A 52 -30.37 -10.48 -6.22
C VAL A 52 -30.96 -11.85 -6.48
N PRO A 53 -31.40 -12.17 -7.72
CA PRO A 53 -32.05 -13.45 -8.02
C PRO A 53 -31.07 -14.61 -8.03
N ALA A 54 -31.54 -15.74 -7.54
CA ALA A 54 -30.84 -17.02 -7.45
C ALA A 54 -30.43 -17.57 -8.82
N ALA A 55 -29.17 -17.94 -8.97
CA ALA A 55 -28.74 -18.95 -9.93
C ALA A 55 -27.45 -19.65 -9.50
N GLY A 56 -27.49 -20.96 -9.32
CA GLY A 56 -26.36 -21.86 -9.54
C GLY A 56 -25.55 -22.23 -8.30
N THR A 57 -25.86 -23.39 -7.74
CA THR A 57 -25.09 -24.15 -6.72
C THR A 57 -23.67 -24.43 -7.19
N ALA A 58 -22.71 -23.75 -6.58
CA ALA A 58 -21.36 -24.25 -6.43
C ALA A 58 -21.03 -24.13 -4.93
N ASP A 59 -20.47 -25.17 -4.37
CA ASP A 59 -20.14 -25.36 -2.97
C ASP A 59 -19.20 -24.23 -2.49
N ALA A 60 -19.80 -23.11 -2.13
CA ALA A 60 -19.08 -21.98 -1.52
C ALA A 60 -18.96 -22.30 -0.05
N ALA A 61 -17.76 -22.66 0.39
CA ALA A 61 -17.40 -22.67 1.79
C ALA A 61 -18.00 -21.43 2.46
N ALA A 62 -18.87 -21.62 3.43
CA ALA A 62 -19.58 -20.55 4.12
C ALA A 62 -18.57 -19.53 4.63
N VAL A 63 -18.60 -18.32 4.07
CA VAL A 63 -17.82 -17.20 4.59
C VAL A 63 -18.30 -16.97 6.01
N PRO A 64 -17.43 -17.01 7.03
CA PRO A 64 -17.84 -16.72 8.38
C PRO A 64 -18.50 -15.34 8.41
N VAL A 65 -19.77 -15.28 8.76
CA VAL A 65 -20.47 -14.01 9.01
C VAL A 65 -19.84 -13.43 10.27
N GLU A 66 -19.12 -12.32 10.14
CA GLU A 66 -18.60 -11.61 11.32
C GLU A 66 -19.79 -11.25 12.20
N GLU A 67 -19.84 -11.82 13.42
CA GLU A 67 -20.84 -11.41 14.40
C GLU A 67 -20.62 -9.91 14.73
N PRO A 68 -21.70 -9.13 14.93
CA PRO A 68 -21.53 -7.72 15.26
C PRO A 68 -20.71 -7.58 16.54
N LEU A 69 -19.69 -6.71 16.52
CA LEU A 69 -18.88 -6.39 17.70
C LEU A 69 -19.76 -5.92 18.85
N PRO A 70 -19.48 -6.40 20.06
CA PRO A 70 -20.09 -5.80 21.25
C PRO A 70 -19.80 -4.28 21.30
N PRO A 71 -20.74 -3.45 21.78
CA PRO A 71 -20.55 -1.99 21.82
C PRO A 71 -19.25 -1.54 22.51
N GLU A 72 -18.83 -2.27 23.53
CA GLU A 72 -17.56 -2.02 24.22
C GLU A 72 -16.34 -2.25 23.30
N ALA A 73 -16.36 -3.28 22.47
CA ALA A 73 -15.29 -3.55 21.53
C ALA A 73 -15.24 -2.50 20.42
N VAL A 74 -16.40 -2.02 19.94
CA VAL A 74 -16.49 -0.91 18.99
C VAL A 74 -15.86 0.34 19.58
N GLN A 75 -16.17 0.67 20.83
CA GLN A 75 -15.60 1.84 21.51
C GLN A 75 -14.08 1.75 21.65
N LYS A 76 -13.56 0.58 22.05
CA LYS A 76 -12.10 0.35 22.14
C LYS A 76 -11.43 0.46 20.79
N PHE A 77 -12.07 -0.08 19.73
CA PHE A 77 -11.56 0.01 18.37
C PHE A 77 -11.52 1.45 17.86
N ASP A 78 -12.60 2.23 18.08
CA ASP A 78 -12.65 3.65 17.71
C ASP A 78 -11.58 4.46 18.45
N GLN A 79 -11.32 4.14 19.73
CA GLN A 79 -10.25 4.78 20.50
C GLN A 79 -8.87 4.46 19.93
N ALA A 80 -8.60 3.20 19.56
CA ALA A 80 -7.35 2.81 18.91
C ALA A 80 -7.15 3.53 17.56
N VAL A 81 -8.23 3.71 16.78
CA VAL A 81 -8.22 4.50 15.54
C VAL A 81 -7.90 5.98 15.81
N VAL A 82 -8.40 6.54 16.89
CA VAL A 82 -8.07 7.93 17.30
C VAL A 82 -6.56 8.04 17.61
N HIS A 83 -6.00 7.12 18.40
CA HIS A 83 -4.56 7.12 18.69
C HIS A 83 -3.72 6.95 17.39
N MET A 84 -4.13 6.05 16.50
CA MET A 84 -3.49 5.88 15.20
C MET A 84 -3.50 7.16 14.37
N SER A 85 -4.62 7.87 14.34
CA SER A 85 -4.80 9.13 13.60
C SER A 85 -4.02 10.29 14.22
N ALA A 86 -3.87 10.28 15.55
CA ALA A 86 -3.06 11.24 16.29
C ALA A 86 -1.54 11.00 16.17
N GLY A 87 -1.13 9.88 15.52
CA GLY A 87 0.28 9.51 15.38
C GLY A 87 0.86 8.77 16.58
N ASP A 88 0.06 8.45 17.60
CA ASP A 88 0.47 7.60 18.71
C ASP A 88 0.41 6.11 18.30
N ALA A 89 1.35 5.74 17.44
CA ALA A 89 1.42 4.40 16.88
C ALA A 89 1.63 3.33 17.95
N ALA A 90 2.39 3.61 19.00
CA ALA A 90 2.70 2.64 20.05
C ALA A 90 1.46 2.28 20.88
N THR A 91 0.66 3.26 21.24
CA THR A 91 -0.63 3.03 21.94
C THR A 91 -1.62 2.32 21.03
N ALA A 92 -1.78 2.79 19.79
CA ALA A 92 -2.69 2.17 18.82
C ALA A 92 -2.33 0.69 18.55
N GLU A 93 -1.03 0.38 18.37
CA GLU A 93 -0.57 -1.00 18.16
C GLU A 93 -0.91 -1.92 19.34
N ARG A 94 -0.67 -1.47 20.58
CA ARG A 94 -1.00 -2.20 21.78
C ARG A 94 -2.52 -2.44 21.89
N GLU A 95 -3.33 -1.43 21.60
CA GLU A 95 -4.78 -1.51 21.68
C GLU A 95 -5.35 -2.43 20.59
N PHE A 96 -4.93 -2.31 19.32
CA PHE A 96 -5.37 -3.22 18.27
C PHE A 96 -4.98 -4.66 18.56
N ARG A 97 -3.80 -4.90 19.12
CA ARG A 97 -3.39 -6.26 19.54
C ARG A 97 -4.30 -6.81 20.61
N ALA A 98 -4.60 -6.05 21.66
CA ALA A 98 -5.49 -6.46 22.72
C ALA A 98 -6.91 -6.74 22.21
N ILE A 99 -7.42 -5.93 21.27
CA ILE A 99 -8.73 -6.17 20.65
C ILE A 99 -8.70 -7.43 19.78
N ALA A 100 -7.63 -7.66 19.01
CA ALA A 100 -7.49 -8.85 18.17
C ALA A 100 -7.43 -10.15 18.98
N GLU A 101 -6.86 -10.09 20.18
CA GLU A 101 -6.80 -11.21 21.13
C GLU A 101 -8.17 -11.46 21.79
N ALA A 102 -8.85 -10.39 22.22
CA ALA A 102 -10.16 -10.48 22.86
C ALA A 102 -11.30 -10.88 21.91
N TYR A 103 -11.17 -10.52 20.63
CA TYR A 103 -12.19 -10.74 19.59
C TYR A 103 -11.56 -11.43 18.36
N PRO A 104 -11.24 -12.73 18.46
CA PRO A 104 -10.45 -13.45 17.46
C PRO A 104 -11.15 -13.67 16.11
N THR A 105 -12.45 -13.41 15.99
CA THR A 105 -13.19 -13.46 14.71
C THR A 105 -13.12 -12.15 13.93
N TYR A 106 -12.63 -11.09 14.55
CA TYR A 106 -12.64 -9.75 13.97
C TYR A 106 -11.38 -9.46 13.15
N SER A 107 -11.55 -9.10 11.88
CA SER A 107 -10.45 -8.82 10.96
C SER A 107 -9.87 -7.41 11.13
N GLY A 108 -10.72 -6.41 11.50
CA GLY A 108 -10.38 -4.99 11.56
C GLY A 108 -9.16 -4.64 12.42
N PRO A 109 -9.04 -5.14 13.67
CA PRO A 109 -7.86 -4.87 14.50
C PRO A 109 -6.55 -5.37 13.88
N LEU A 110 -6.55 -6.56 13.26
CA LEU A 110 -5.35 -7.09 12.60
C LEU A 110 -5.01 -6.32 11.31
N LEU A 111 -6.01 -5.85 10.58
CA LEU A 111 -5.79 -4.96 9.44
C LEU A 111 -5.08 -3.68 9.87
N ASN A 112 -5.61 -2.98 10.90
CA ASN A 112 -5.02 -1.73 11.37
C ASN A 112 -3.64 -1.93 12.00
N LEU A 113 -3.43 -3.03 12.74
CA LEU A 113 -2.12 -3.44 13.23
C LEU A 113 -1.12 -3.60 12.08
N GLY A 114 -1.51 -4.33 11.02
CA GLY A 114 -0.68 -4.49 9.82
C GLY A 114 -0.37 -3.17 9.13
N ILE A 115 -1.33 -2.25 9.04
CA ILE A 115 -1.12 -0.91 8.48
C ILE A 115 -0.08 -0.13 9.31
N LEU A 116 -0.15 -0.16 10.64
CA LEU A 116 0.84 0.47 11.51
C LEU A 116 2.23 -0.13 11.29
N GLN A 117 2.33 -1.45 11.21
CA GLN A 117 3.59 -2.17 10.99
C GLN A 117 4.19 -1.87 9.61
N VAL A 118 3.37 -1.76 8.55
CA VAL A 118 3.84 -1.29 7.22
C VAL A 118 4.39 0.12 7.31
N LYS A 119 3.70 1.04 7.99
CA LYS A 119 4.17 2.42 8.20
C LYS A 119 5.48 2.47 8.97
N ALA A 120 5.67 1.57 9.94
CA ALA A 120 6.90 1.44 10.73
C ALA A 120 8.05 0.73 9.98
N GLY A 121 7.77 0.10 8.84
CA GLY A 121 8.75 -0.68 8.08
C GLY A 121 8.95 -2.11 8.60
N HIS A 122 8.11 -2.58 9.50
CA HIS A 122 8.14 -3.94 10.06
C HIS A 122 7.33 -4.89 9.17
N PHE A 123 7.88 -5.18 7.97
CA PHE A 123 7.11 -5.85 6.90
C PHE A 123 6.79 -7.31 7.20
N GLU A 124 7.66 -8.04 7.90
CA GLU A 124 7.43 -9.44 8.30
C GLU A 124 6.32 -9.56 9.34
N ASP A 125 6.23 -8.61 10.28
CA ASP A 125 5.15 -8.58 11.26
C ASP A 125 3.85 -8.10 10.62
N ALA A 126 3.92 -7.14 9.69
CA ALA A 126 2.78 -6.70 8.90
C ALA A 126 2.18 -7.86 8.08
N GLU A 127 3.03 -8.70 7.45
CA GLU A 127 2.56 -9.90 6.75
C GLU A 127 1.74 -10.80 7.68
N LYS A 128 2.25 -11.10 8.88
CA LYS A 128 1.54 -11.97 9.86
C LYS A 128 0.19 -11.38 10.24
N SER A 129 0.15 -10.09 10.58
CA SER A 129 -1.08 -9.40 10.98
C SER A 129 -2.09 -9.36 9.84
N LEU A 130 -1.66 -9.01 8.63
CA LEU A 130 -2.54 -8.90 7.46
C LEU A 130 -3.03 -10.26 6.97
N ARG A 131 -2.20 -11.31 7.05
CA ARG A 131 -2.67 -12.69 6.79
C ARG A 131 -3.74 -13.11 7.78
N GLY A 132 -3.54 -12.84 9.07
CA GLY A 132 -4.59 -13.06 10.05
C GLY A 132 -5.87 -12.28 9.76
N ALA A 133 -5.76 -11.06 9.22
CA ALA A 133 -6.93 -10.28 8.81
C ALA A 133 -7.71 -10.94 7.67
N VAL A 134 -7.02 -11.42 6.60
CA VAL A 134 -7.70 -12.08 5.46
C VAL A 134 -8.18 -13.49 5.78
N GLU A 135 -7.56 -14.18 6.74
CA GLU A 135 -8.05 -15.46 7.25
C GLU A 135 -9.37 -15.31 8.01
N ARG A 136 -9.54 -14.20 8.74
CA ARG A 136 -10.78 -13.86 9.46
C ARG A 136 -11.87 -13.32 8.50
N ASN A 137 -11.48 -12.53 7.51
CA ASN A 137 -12.38 -12.00 6.48
C ASN A 137 -11.74 -12.06 5.09
N ALA A 138 -12.06 -13.12 4.34
CA ALA A 138 -11.55 -13.33 2.99
C ALA A 138 -12.13 -12.34 1.95
N ASN A 139 -13.13 -11.54 2.32
CA ASN A 139 -13.71 -10.49 1.47
C ASN A 139 -13.19 -9.08 1.83
N ASN A 140 -12.11 -8.98 2.59
CA ASN A 140 -11.51 -7.70 2.95
C ASN A 140 -10.53 -7.23 1.85
N ALA A 141 -11.02 -6.48 0.85
CA ALA A 141 -10.20 -5.94 -0.23
C ALA A 141 -9.05 -5.06 0.28
N GLN A 142 -9.27 -4.28 1.36
CA GLN A 142 -8.25 -3.42 1.94
C GLN A 142 -7.11 -4.25 2.54
N ALA A 143 -7.41 -5.35 3.23
CA ALA A 143 -6.37 -6.22 3.78
C ALA A 143 -5.52 -6.88 2.68
N PHE A 144 -6.14 -7.32 1.57
CA PHE A 144 -5.40 -7.83 0.42
C PHE A 144 -4.54 -6.75 -0.25
N ASN A 145 -5.02 -5.51 -0.38
CA ASN A 145 -4.21 -4.40 -0.88
C ASN A 145 -3.01 -4.13 0.03
N GLN A 146 -3.18 -4.15 1.35
CA GLN A 146 -2.07 -3.97 2.29
C GLN A 146 -1.07 -5.14 2.25
N LEU A 147 -1.54 -6.39 2.07
CA LEU A 147 -0.67 -7.53 1.79
C LEU A 147 0.14 -7.33 0.51
N GLY A 148 -0.48 -6.84 -0.55
CA GLY A 148 0.21 -6.51 -1.80
C GLY A 148 1.33 -5.48 -1.59
N ILE A 149 1.07 -4.42 -0.82
CA ILE A 149 2.08 -3.43 -0.44
C ILE A 149 3.21 -4.10 0.35
N THR A 150 2.87 -4.93 1.33
CA THR A 150 3.83 -5.64 2.19
C THR A 150 4.72 -6.57 1.36
N TYR A 151 4.14 -7.40 0.51
CA TYR A 151 4.88 -8.31 -0.36
C TYR A 151 5.79 -7.56 -1.34
N ARG A 152 5.32 -6.46 -1.92
CA ARG A 152 6.15 -5.61 -2.78
C ARG A 152 7.36 -5.04 -2.01
N ARG A 153 7.19 -4.62 -0.77
CA ARG A 153 8.28 -4.13 0.09
C ARG A 153 9.26 -5.22 0.48
N LEU A 154 8.80 -6.47 0.60
CA LEU A 154 9.63 -7.67 0.81
C LEU A 154 10.28 -8.21 -0.47
N GLY A 155 10.05 -7.58 -1.64
CA GLY A 155 10.57 -8.06 -2.93
C GLY A 155 9.83 -9.29 -3.49
N ARG A 156 8.74 -9.69 -2.88
CA ARG A 156 7.91 -10.85 -3.26
C ARG A 156 6.85 -10.44 -4.29
N PHE A 157 7.30 -10.09 -5.50
CA PHE A 157 6.46 -9.43 -6.50
C PHE A 157 5.32 -10.30 -7.03
N LYS A 158 5.50 -11.63 -7.12
CA LYS A 158 4.42 -12.56 -7.52
C LYS A 158 3.31 -12.63 -6.48
N ASP A 159 3.68 -12.63 -5.20
CA ASP A 159 2.70 -12.63 -4.10
C ASP A 159 1.97 -11.29 -4.03
N ALA A 160 2.69 -10.19 -4.29
CA ALA A 160 2.09 -8.86 -4.38
C ALA A 160 1.07 -8.77 -5.53
N ASP A 161 1.39 -9.32 -6.70
CA ASP A 161 0.46 -9.39 -7.86
C ASP A 161 -0.82 -10.14 -7.48
N SER A 162 -0.67 -11.33 -6.90
CA SER A 162 -1.82 -12.14 -6.46
C SER A 162 -2.69 -11.41 -5.44
N ALA A 163 -2.06 -10.71 -4.49
CA ALA A 163 -2.77 -9.97 -3.45
C ALA A 163 -3.53 -8.76 -4.03
N TYR A 164 -2.91 -7.96 -4.91
CA TYR A 164 -3.61 -6.84 -5.56
C TYR A 164 -4.73 -7.30 -6.47
N GLN A 165 -4.52 -8.38 -7.25
CA GLN A 165 -5.59 -8.96 -8.07
C GLN A 165 -6.77 -9.42 -7.21
N LYS A 166 -6.50 -10.05 -6.06
CA LYS A 166 -7.56 -10.43 -5.13
C LYS A 166 -8.31 -9.21 -4.59
N ALA A 167 -7.61 -8.12 -4.26
CA ALA A 167 -8.23 -6.88 -3.81
C ALA A 167 -9.20 -6.30 -4.83
N VAL A 168 -8.80 -6.19 -6.12
CA VAL A 168 -9.66 -5.66 -7.19
C VAL A 168 -10.76 -6.63 -7.62
N GLN A 169 -10.58 -7.93 -7.40
CA GLN A 169 -11.62 -8.92 -7.59
C GLN A 169 -12.74 -8.80 -6.55
N ILE A 170 -12.37 -8.56 -5.28
CA ILE A 170 -13.32 -8.39 -4.17
C ILE A 170 -14.06 -7.05 -4.31
N ASP A 171 -13.32 -5.98 -4.57
CA ASP A 171 -13.90 -4.65 -4.79
C ASP A 171 -13.42 -4.06 -6.12
N PRO A 172 -14.21 -4.20 -7.19
CA PRO A 172 -13.89 -3.65 -8.52
C PRO A 172 -13.88 -2.11 -8.58
N ASN A 173 -14.30 -1.43 -7.51
CA ASN A 173 -14.28 0.03 -7.40
C ASN A 173 -13.16 0.55 -6.48
N TYR A 174 -12.30 -0.33 -5.98
CA TYR A 174 -11.20 0.04 -5.11
C TYR A 174 -10.04 0.67 -5.91
N ALA A 175 -10.16 1.94 -6.24
CA ALA A 175 -9.22 2.68 -7.09
C ALA A 175 -7.74 2.50 -6.68
N ILE A 176 -7.43 2.61 -5.38
CA ILE A 176 -6.05 2.52 -4.87
C ILE A 176 -5.42 1.14 -5.12
N ALA A 177 -6.19 0.07 -5.13
CA ALA A 177 -5.65 -1.25 -5.46
C ALA A 177 -5.23 -1.33 -6.94
N TYR A 178 -5.98 -0.72 -7.86
CA TYR A 178 -5.59 -0.60 -9.26
C TYR A 178 -4.32 0.25 -9.44
N LEU A 179 -4.19 1.36 -8.72
CA LEU A 179 -2.97 2.17 -8.74
C LEU A 179 -1.76 1.34 -8.31
N ASN A 180 -1.88 0.62 -7.19
CA ASN A 180 -0.80 -0.22 -6.68
C ASN A 180 -0.46 -1.38 -7.62
N LEU A 181 -1.47 -1.99 -8.25
CA LEU A 181 -1.28 -3.03 -9.26
C LEU A 181 -0.56 -2.48 -10.50
N GLY A 182 -0.96 -1.29 -10.98
CA GLY A 182 -0.30 -0.60 -12.08
C GLY A 182 1.18 -0.35 -11.78
N VAL A 183 1.48 0.21 -10.61
CA VAL A 183 2.87 0.43 -10.15
C VAL A 183 3.68 -0.86 -10.08
N LEU A 184 3.08 -1.95 -9.59
CA LEU A 184 3.74 -3.25 -9.55
C LEU A 184 4.04 -3.78 -10.96
N CYS A 185 3.06 -3.74 -11.86
CA CYS A 185 3.20 -4.23 -13.24
C CYS A 185 4.22 -3.41 -14.03
N ASP A 186 4.23 -2.08 -13.87
CA ASP A 186 5.14 -1.19 -14.59
C ASP A 186 6.59 -1.32 -14.10
N LEU A 187 6.81 -1.15 -12.80
CA LEU A 187 8.16 -0.97 -12.25
C LEU A 187 8.86 -2.28 -11.87
N TYR A 188 8.10 -3.34 -11.54
CA TYR A 188 8.69 -4.55 -10.98
C TYR A 188 8.46 -5.79 -11.84
N LEU A 189 7.35 -5.88 -12.55
CA LEU A 189 7.03 -7.03 -13.40
C LEU A 189 7.35 -6.79 -14.88
N GLN A 190 7.59 -5.55 -15.28
CA GLN A 190 7.84 -5.15 -16.67
C GLN A 190 6.72 -5.61 -17.63
N GLN A 191 5.48 -5.42 -17.21
CA GLN A 191 4.27 -5.78 -17.94
C GLN A 191 3.48 -4.53 -18.31
N PRO A 192 3.93 -3.76 -19.33
CA PRO A 192 3.40 -2.44 -19.62
C PRO A 192 1.92 -2.45 -20.01
N GLU A 193 1.43 -3.49 -20.70
CA GLU A 193 0.02 -3.59 -21.07
C GLU A 193 -0.88 -3.72 -19.83
N ARG A 194 -0.50 -4.57 -18.87
CA ARG A 194 -1.23 -4.73 -17.61
C ARG A 194 -1.14 -3.47 -16.74
N ALA A 195 0.00 -2.80 -16.75
CA ALA A 195 0.16 -1.53 -16.05
C ALA A 195 -0.77 -0.46 -16.62
N LEU A 196 -0.85 -0.37 -17.96
CA LEU A 196 -1.75 0.55 -18.65
C LEU A 196 -3.21 0.31 -18.26
N GLU A 197 -3.68 -0.93 -18.34
CA GLU A 197 -5.04 -1.30 -17.97
C GLU A 197 -5.36 -0.90 -16.51
N ALA A 198 -4.45 -1.20 -15.58
CA ALA A 198 -4.62 -0.89 -14.18
C ALA A 198 -4.66 0.63 -13.92
N TYR A 199 -3.77 1.41 -14.54
CA TYR A 199 -3.78 2.86 -14.39
C TYR A 199 -5.01 3.52 -15.03
N GLU A 200 -5.47 3.06 -16.19
CA GLU A 200 -6.69 3.55 -16.83
C GLU A 200 -7.92 3.24 -15.95
N ARG A 201 -7.95 2.07 -15.35
CA ARG A 201 -9.02 1.74 -14.40
C ARG A 201 -8.98 2.61 -13.15
N TYR A 202 -7.80 2.85 -12.57
CA TYR A 202 -7.61 3.80 -11.47
C TYR A 202 -8.16 5.19 -11.85
N LEU A 203 -7.75 5.74 -13.00
CA LEU A 203 -8.19 7.06 -13.45
C LEU A 203 -9.70 7.15 -13.63
N SER A 204 -10.34 6.08 -14.10
CA SER A 204 -11.79 6.02 -14.25
C SER A 204 -12.55 6.03 -12.91
N LEU A 205 -11.90 5.63 -11.83
CA LEU A 205 -12.48 5.52 -10.48
C LEU A 205 -12.08 6.69 -9.55
N ALA A 206 -11.02 7.42 -9.87
CA ALA A 206 -10.39 8.39 -8.96
C ALA A 206 -11.23 9.64 -8.66
N GLY A 207 -12.30 9.88 -9.40
CA GLY A 207 -13.24 10.99 -9.17
C GLY A 207 -12.67 12.40 -9.43
N ALA A 208 -11.34 12.52 -9.61
CA ALA A 208 -10.64 13.75 -9.96
C ALA A 208 -9.43 13.42 -10.86
N PRO A 209 -9.01 14.35 -11.73
CA PRO A 209 -7.83 14.15 -12.56
C PRO A 209 -6.58 13.91 -11.71
N ASP A 210 -5.79 12.90 -12.08
CA ASP A 210 -4.45 12.65 -11.53
C ASP A 210 -3.42 12.83 -12.66
N GLU A 211 -2.86 14.03 -12.73
CA GLU A 211 -1.91 14.42 -13.78
C GLU A 211 -0.66 13.53 -13.80
N LYS A 212 -0.24 13.04 -12.62
CA LYS A 212 0.93 12.17 -12.51
C LYS A 212 0.65 10.82 -13.17
N VAL A 213 -0.49 10.21 -12.86
CA VAL A 213 -0.87 8.91 -13.44
C VAL A 213 -1.20 9.07 -14.93
N ASN A 214 -1.82 10.19 -15.36
CA ASN A 214 -2.00 10.51 -16.77
C ASN A 214 -0.67 10.57 -17.53
N GLY A 215 0.36 11.14 -16.91
CA GLY A 215 1.72 11.16 -17.45
C GLY A 215 2.28 9.75 -17.64
N TRP A 216 2.12 8.86 -16.63
CA TRP A 216 2.56 7.47 -16.72
C TRP A 216 1.83 6.70 -17.83
N VAL A 217 0.52 6.86 -17.94
CA VAL A 217 -0.29 6.27 -19.03
C VAL A 217 0.24 6.69 -20.41
N THR A 218 0.55 7.98 -20.58
CA THR A 218 1.08 8.50 -21.84
C THR A 218 2.44 7.89 -22.18
N GLU A 219 3.33 7.79 -21.21
CA GLU A 219 4.66 7.22 -21.40
C GLU A 219 4.61 5.71 -21.71
N ILE A 220 3.73 4.96 -21.01
CA ILE A 220 3.54 3.54 -21.29
C ILE A 220 2.98 3.31 -22.68
N LYS A 221 1.99 4.10 -23.13
CA LYS A 221 1.45 4.00 -24.49
C LYS A 221 2.52 4.22 -25.55
N LYS A 222 3.41 5.20 -25.36
CA LYS A 222 4.54 5.45 -26.24
C LYS A 222 5.51 4.26 -26.28
N ARG A 223 5.85 3.71 -25.11
CA ARG A 223 6.73 2.54 -24.98
C ARG A 223 6.17 1.31 -25.70
N ILE A 224 4.89 0.97 -25.47
CA ILE A 224 4.20 -0.13 -26.17
C ILE A 224 4.19 0.09 -27.71
N GLY A 225 3.92 1.32 -28.14
CA GLY A 225 3.93 1.69 -29.57
C GLY A 225 5.31 1.47 -30.23
N SER A 226 6.38 1.91 -29.57
CA SER A 226 7.74 1.74 -30.09
C SER A 226 8.18 0.25 -30.15
N GLU A 227 7.81 -0.55 -29.13
CA GLU A 227 8.10 -2.00 -29.10
C GLU A 227 7.35 -2.76 -30.22
N ARG A 228 6.11 -2.36 -30.51
CA ARG A 228 5.33 -2.96 -31.61
C ARG A 228 5.94 -2.62 -32.98
N SER A 229 6.39 -1.40 -33.18
CA SER A 229 7.04 -0.98 -34.42
C SER A 229 8.34 -1.74 -34.66
N ALA A 230 9.17 -1.86 -33.61
CA ALA A 230 10.44 -2.59 -33.69
C ALA A 230 10.30 -4.11 -33.94
N ARG A 231 9.13 -4.70 -33.60
CA ARG A 231 8.85 -6.12 -33.89
C ARG A 231 8.27 -6.37 -35.27
N ALA A 232 7.80 -5.31 -35.94
CA ALA A 232 7.21 -5.37 -37.28
C ALA A 232 8.22 -5.17 -38.42
N GLU A 233 9.45 -4.74 -38.09
CA GLU A 233 10.63 -4.64 -38.95
C GLU A 233 11.46 -5.92 -38.93
#